data_6242cc72fd765f5443a00d6cf4583d8e
#
_entry.id   6242cc72fd765f5443a00d6cf4583d8e
#
_cell.length_a   1.000
_cell.length_b   1.000
_cell.length_c   1.000
_cell.angle_alpha   90.00
_cell.angle_beta   90.00
_cell.angle_gamma   90.00
#
_symmetry.space_group_name_H-M   'P 1'
#
loop_
_entity.id
_entity.type
_entity.pdbx_description
1 polymer ?
#
loop_
_entity_poly.entity_id
_entity_poly.type
_entity_poly.pdbx_seq_one_letter_code
_entity_poly.pdbx_strand_id
1 'polypeptide(L)'
;MSEPETSGMRAYVALMKPRVLILLQITALCAVLIHDALQWRISSEWDILRTGQVMFVVVVGGTLTAGGANSINMWYDRDIDPIMQRTSKRPIPKGTVSPNGALIFGIFISLAGVFWFLEFANQVAAFWAAFSILFYVFIYTIWLKRTSVQNIVIGGLAGATPPVIGWATAVGNLSINLDSVQDFAVSIFDLGSLMPWYLLLLIFLWTPPHFWALALYRSEEYDSVGVPMMPGVKGAKRTLIEMKIYSILLLILAVFAAIALGGMDRNDTIYHVFGWTAIVVTLWYARTVFIIDPNEPRTESGRIPTAARSFFVSMLYLALMFAIVVAASAGLQGSILGAVLAATMIVRDEWNSRAPSSKISA
;
A
#
# COMPACT_ATOMS: atom_id res chain seq x y z
N MET A 1 -15.75 13.87 32.99
CA MET A 1 -15.52 12.42 32.98
C MET A 1 -14.14 12.20 32.41
N SER A 2 -13.17 11.78 33.21
CA SER A 2 -11.82 11.43 32.74
C SER A 2 -11.94 10.21 31.80
N GLU A 3 -11.45 10.36 30.54
CA GLU A 3 -11.28 9.19 29.66
C GLU A 3 -10.45 8.13 30.40
N PRO A 4 -10.82 6.83 30.31
CA PRO A 4 -10.08 5.78 31.00
C PRO A 4 -8.62 5.80 30.54
N GLU A 5 -7.67 5.85 31.49
CA GLU A 5 -6.25 5.67 31.20
C GLU A 5 -6.08 4.42 30.34
N THR A 6 -5.65 4.63 29.09
CA THR A 6 -5.35 3.50 28.22
C THR A 6 -4.24 2.70 28.85
N SER A 7 -4.49 1.42 29.19
CA SER A 7 -3.47 0.55 29.79
C SER A 7 -2.17 0.64 28.96
N GLY A 8 -1.00 0.59 29.63
CA GLY A 8 0.30 0.77 28.96
C GLY A 8 0.45 -0.05 27.67
N MET A 9 -0.03 -1.30 27.65
CA MET A 9 0.00 -2.18 26.48
C MET A 9 -0.81 -1.61 25.29
N ARG A 10 -2.00 -1.05 25.52
CA ARG A 10 -2.81 -0.44 24.45
C ARG A 10 -2.14 0.77 23.82
N ALA A 11 -1.40 1.54 24.61
CA ALA A 11 -0.65 2.70 24.13
C ALA A 11 0.50 2.26 23.20
N TYR A 12 1.23 1.19 23.54
CA TYR A 12 2.28 0.63 22.68
C TYR A 12 1.71 0.04 21.39
N VAL A 13 0.58 -0.66 21.42
CA VAL A 13 -0.12 -1.12 20.20
C VAL A 13 -0.55 0.07 19.34
N ALA A 14 -0.99 1.18 19.91
CA ALA A 14 -1.35 2.39 19.16
C ALA A 14 -0.15 3.05 18.45
N LEU A 15 1.09 2.91 18.98
CA LEU A 15 2.32 3.36 18.28
C LEU A 15 2.50 2.65 16.94
N MET A 16 2.10 1.39 16.85
CA MET A 16 2.25 0.56 15.64
C MET A 16 1.30 0.98 14.50
N LYS A 17 0.31 1.85 14.75
CA LYS A 17 -0.73 2.29 13.79
C LYS A 17 -1.53 1.12 13.19
N PRO A 18 -2.34 0.38 13.97
CA PRO A 18 -2.98 -0.88 13.54
C PRO A 18 -3.76 -0.78 12.22
N ARG A 19 -4.44 0.34 11.96
CA ARG A 19 -5.20 0.54 10.71
C ARG A 19 -4.30 0.52 9.47
N VAL A 20 -3.10 1.09 9.55
CA VAL A 20 -2.12 1.07 8.46
C VAL A 20 -1.53 -0.33 8.32
N LEU A 21 -1.20 -0.98 9.45
CA LEU A 21 -0.71 -2.36 9.46
C LEU A 21 -1.64 -3.32 8.73
N ILE A 22 -2.95 -3.28 9.03
CA ILE A 22 -3.93 -4.17 8.38
C ILE A 22 -3.88 -4.03 6.86
N LEU A 23 -3.79 -2.81 6.33
CA LEU A 23 -3.73 -2.59 4.87
C LEU A 23 -2.45 -3.17 4.26
N LEU A 24 -1.30 -2.99 4.91
CA LEU A 24 -0.03 -3.57 4.46
C LEU A 24 -0.07 -5.10 4.51
N GLN A 25 -0.63 -5.66 5.58
CA GLN A 25 -0.78 -7.12 5.74
C GLN A 25 -1.67 -7.73 4.66
N ILE A 26 -2.81 -7.10 4.33
CA ILE A 26 -3.70 -7.59 3.27
C ILE A 26 -2.93 -7.72 1.96
N THR A 27 -2.13 -6.73 1.57
CA THR A 27 -1.36 -6.79 0.31
C THR A 27 -0.28 -7.87 0.31
N ALA A 28 0.39 -8.08 1.46
CA ALA A 28 1.36 -9.16 1.62
C ALA A 28 0.71 -10.56 1.57
N LEU A 29 -0.43 -10.73 2.25
CA LEU A 29 -1.18 -11.98 2.25
C LEU A 29 -1.78 -12.31 0.88
N CYS A 30 -2.25 -11.29 0.14
CA CYS A 30 -2.65 -11.48 -1.25
C CYS A 30 -1.50 -12.02 -2.11
N ALA A 31 -0.27 -11.52 -1.92
CA ALA A 31 0.90 -12.02 -2.65
C ALA A 31 1.21 -13.48 -2.33
N VAL A 32 1.05 -13.93 -1.08
CA VAL A 32 1.14 -15.36 -0.70
C VAL A 32 0.09 -16.19 -1.42
N LEU A 33 -1.17 -15.74 -1.38
CA LEU A 33 -2.27 -16.46 -2.05
C LEU A 33 -2.07 -16.54 -3.56
N ILE A 34 -1.61 -15.47 -4.19
CA ILE A 34 -1.33 -15.42 -5.63
C ILE A 34 -0.21 -16.41 -5.97
N HIS A 35 0.88 -16.41 -5.20
CA HIS A 35 1.99 -17.36 -5.38
C HIS A 35 1.50 -18.79 -5.31
N ASP A 36 0.83 -19.16 -4.23
CA ASP A 36 0.40 -20.54 -4.02
C ASP A 36 -0.68 -20.99 -5.02
N ALA A 37 -1.58 -20.09 -5.44
CA ALA A 37 -2.54 -20.37 -6.50
C ALA A 37 -1.88 -20.61 -7.87
N LEU A 38 -0.82 -19.85 -8.20
CA LEU A 38 -0.05 -20.09 -9.43
C LEU A 38 0.73 -21.40 -9.36
N GLN A 39 1.31 -21.76 -8.21
CA GLN A 39 1.96 -23.05 -8.01
C GLN A 39 0.95 -24.20 -8.11
N TRP A 40 -0.23 -24.07 -7.51
CA TRP A 40 -1.31 -25.05 -7.64
C TRP A 40 -1.72 -25.32 -9.09
N ARG A 41 -1.77 -24.29 -9.93
CA ARG A 41 -2.07 -24.47 -11.37
C ARG A 41 -1.01 -25.29 -12.10
N ILE A 42 0.23 -25.29 -11.62
CA ILE A 42 1.33 -26.06 -12.22
C ILE A 42 1.36 -27.50 -11.67
N SER A 43 1.28 -27.65 -10.34
CA SER A 43 1.44 -28.92 -9.65
C SER A 43 0.13 -29.71 -9.47
N SER A 44 -1.03 -29.05 -9.59
CA SER A 44 -2.35 -29.56 -9.22
C SER A 44 -2.49 -29.93 -7.74
N GLU A 45 -1.53 -29.54 -6.91
CA GLU A 45 -1.52 -29.78 -5.46
C GLU A 45 -1.50 -28.44 -4.71
N TRP A 46 -2.41 -28.28 -3.75
CA TRP A 46 -2.43 -27.11 -2.85
C TRP A 46 -2.22 -27.54 -1.41
N ASP A 47 -1.09 -27.21 -0.85
CA ASP A 47 -0.81 -27.43 0.56
C ASP A 47 -1.38 -26.25 1.40
N ILE A 48 -2.64 -26.41 1.82
CA ILE A 48 -3.36 -25.41 2.62
C ILE A 48 -2.67 -25.16 3.95
N LEU A 49 -2.08 -26.21 4.56
CA LEU A 49 -1.39 -26.07 5.85
C LEU A 49 -0.13 -25.21 5.70
N ARG A 50 0.67 -25.47 4.66
CA ARG A 50 1.85 -24.65 4.34
C ARG A 50 1.46 -23.20 4.06
N THR A 51 0.41 -22.96 3.24
CA THR A 51 -0.12 -21.61 2.99
C THR A 51 -0.47 -20.91 4.31
N GLY A 52 -1.16 -21.59 5.22
CA GLY A 52 -1.50 -21.06 6.55
C GLY A 52 -0.27 -20.72 7.39
N GLN A 53 0.76 -21.57 7.38
CA GLN A 53 2.03 -21.32 8.07
C GLN A 53 2.76 -20.11 7.52
N VAL A 54 2.87 -20.00 6.18
CA VAL A 54 3.48 -18.85 5.50
C VAL A 54 2.74 -17.56 5.83
N MET A 55 1.41 -17.58 5.77
CA MET A 55 0.59 -16.42 6.16
C MET A 55 0.82 -16.01 7.62
N PHE A 56 0.93 -16.96 8.54
CA PHE A 56 1.24 -16.68 9.93
C PHE A 56 2.60 -16.01 10.08
N VAL A 57 3.64 -16.52 9.39
CA VAL A 57 4.98 -15.92 9.38
C VAL A 57 4.93 -14.48 8.87
N VAL A 58 4.21 -14.22 7.78
CA VAL A 58 4.03 -12.88 7.19
C VAL A 58 3.29 -11.95 8.14
N VAL A 59 2.21 -12.40 8.80
CA VAL A 59 1.43 -11.58 9.73
C VAL A 59 2.26 -11.17 10.94
N VAL A 60 2.97 -12.11 11.55
CA VAL A 60 3.81 -11.80 12.73
C VAL A 60 4.97 -10.90 12.32
N GLY A 61 5.77 -11.30 11.34
CA GLY A 61 6.96 -10.54 10.91
C GLY A 61 6.60 -9.16 10.37
N GLY A 62 5.57 -9.05 9.54
CA GLY A 62 5.08 -7.78 9.00
C GLY A 62 4.49 -6.86 10.08
N THR A 63 3.84 -7.42 11.10
CA THR A 63 3.36 -6.63 12.26
C THR A 63 4.51 -6.06 13.05
N LEU A 64 5.55 -6.83 13.32
CA LEU A 64 6.73 -6.39 14.04
C LEU A 64 7.51 -5.32 13.25
N THR A 65 7.81 -5.57 11.97
CA THR A 65 8.62 -4.68 11.13
C THR A 65 7.92 -3.36 10.84
N ALA A 66 6.69 -3.40 10.32
CA ALA A 66 5.94 -2.18 10.02
C ALA A 66 5.48 -1.45 11.30
N GLY A 67 5.16 -2.18 12.37
CA GLY A 67 4.85 -1.61 13.67
C GLY A 67 6.03 -0.87 14.27
N GLY A 68 7.23 -1.44 14.18
CA GLY A 68 8.47 -0.81 14.62
C GLY A 68 8.79 0.47 13.84
N ALA A 69 8.75 0.40 12.52
CA ALA A 69 8.95 1.56 11.66
C ALA A 69 7.94 2.69 11.96
N ASN A 70 6.66 2.37 12.20
CA ASN A 70 5.64 3.32 12.58
C ASN A 70 5.90 3.95 13.95
N SER A 71 6.41 3.18 14.92
CA SER A 71 6.75 3.67 16.26
C SER A 71 7.91 4.66 16.20
N ILE A 72 8.97 4.35 15.42
CA ILE A 72 10.11 5.24 15.18
C ILE A 72 9.66 6.52 14.45
N ASN A 73 8.78 6.40 13.45
CA ASN A 73 8.20 7.56 12.78
C ASN A 73 7.43 8.46 13.75
N MET A 74 6.66 7.88 14.68
CA MET A 74 5.90 8.64 15.67
C MET A 74 6.83 9.34 16.67
N TRP A 75 7.95 8.72 17.03
CA TRP A 75 9.00 9.35 17.84
C TRP A 75 9.63 10.55 17.09
N TYR A 76 9.94 10.40 15.82
CA TYR A 76 10.53 11.48 15.03
C TYR A 76 9.58 12.68 14.86
N ASP A 77 8.29 12.41 14.63
CA ASP A 77 7.26 13.40 14.39
C ASP A 77 6.67 14.03 15.67
N ARG A 78 7.22 13.73 16.87
CA ARG A 78 6.70 14.19 18.18
C ARG A 78 6.59 15.70 18.35
N ASP A 79 7.29 16.48 17.53
CA ASP A 79 7.26 17.94 17.50
C ASP A 79 6.08 18.48 16.69
N ILE A 80 5.72 17.84 15.58
CA ILE A 80 4.63 18.27 14.69
C ILE A 80 3.28 17.59 15.02
N ASP A 81 3.30 16.40 15.59
CA ASP A 81 2.09 15.62 15.90
C ASP A 81 1.10 16.33 16.84
N PRO A 82 1.52 17.08 17.86
CA PRO A 82 0.61 17.84 18.72
C PRO A 82 -0.18 18.94 18.00
N ILE A 83 0.39 19.51 16.93
CA ILE A 83 -0.17 20.65 16.18
C ILE A 83 -1.30 20.17 15.25
N MET A 84 -1.19 18.98 14.68
CA MET A 84 -2.16 18.43 13.73
C MET A 84 -3.34 17.78 14.46
N GLN A 85 -4.59 18.13 14.12
CA GLN A 85 -5.80 17.54 14.73
C GLN A 85 -5.84 16.00 14.64
N ARG A 86 -5.41 15.46 13.51
CA ARG A 86 -5.40 14.03 13.25
C ARG A 86 -4.41 13.26 14.14
N THR A 87 -3.32 13.88 14.55
CA THR A 87 -2.20 13.21 15.24
C THR A 87 -2.02 13.65 16.69
N SER A 88 -2.65 14.74 17.13
CA SER A 88 -2.60 15.25 18.52
C SER A 88 -3.05 14.22 19.57
N LYS A 89 -3.88 13.25 19.15
CA LYS A 89 -4.37 12.15 20.02
C LYS A 89 -3.47 10.92 20.05
N ARG A 90 -2.30 10.96 19.42
CA ARG A 90 -1.32 9.86 19.43
C ARG A 90 -0.70 9.66 20.83
N PRO A 91 -0.14 8.47 21.13
CA PRO A 91 0.38 8.14 22.46
C PRO A 91 1.46 9.10 22.97
N ILE A 92 2.40 9.55 22.11
CA ILE A 92 3.47 10.46 22.52
C ILE A 92 2.94 11.86 22.83
N PRO A 93 2.15 12.54 21.95
CA PRO A 93 1.51 13.81 22.26
C PRO A 93 0.62 13.78 23.50
N LYS A 94 -0.08 12.68 23.74
CA LYS A 94 -0.91 12.48 24.97
C LYS A 94 -0.09 12.22 26.24
N GLY A 95 1.22 11.99 26.12
CA GLY A 95 2.07 11.64 27.29
C GLY A 95 1.86 10.21 27.82
N THR A 96 1.09 9.34 27.13
CA THR A 96 0.84 7.96 27.58
C THR A 96 2.03 7.04 27.32
N VAL A 97 2.95 7.41 26.42
CA VAL A 97 4.24 6.75 26.19
C VAL A 97 5.32 7.82 26.09
N SER A 98 6.43 7.62 26.79
CA SER A 98 7.58 8.53 26.70
C SER A 98 8.23 8.43 25.31
N PRO A 99 8.80 9.54 24.77
CA PRO A 99 9.47 9.51 23.49
C PRO A 99 10.58 8.44 23.41
N ASN A 100 11.43 8.35 24.44
CA ASN A 100 12.49 7.35 24.47
C ASN A 100 11.94 5.91 24.53
N GLY A 101 10.86 5.69 25.29
CA GLY A 101 10.18 4.40 25.33
C GLY A 101 9.62 3.98 23.97
N ALA A 102 9.03 4.93 23.22
CA ALA A 102 8.54 4.68 21.86
C ALA A 102 9.68 4.35 20.89
N LEU A 103 10.83 5.03 20.95
CA LEU A 103 12.00 4.76 20.12
C LEU A 103 12.59 3.39 20.41
N ILE A 104 12.85 3.07 21.68
CA ILE A 104 13.43 1.79 22.10
C ILE A 104 12.49 0.64 21.69
N PHE A 105 11.20 0.77 21.94
CA PHE A 105 10.20 -0.20 21.49
C PHE A 105 10.22 -0.37 19.97
N GLY A 106 10.22 0.74 19.21
CA GLY A 106 10.25 0.72 17.75
C GLY A 106 11.49 0.01 17.19
N ILE A 107 12.68 0.29 17.74
CA ILE A 107 13.93 -0.38 17.31
C ILE A 107 13.86 -1.88 17.67
N PHE A 108 13.47 -2.20 18.90
CA PHE A 108 13.44 -3.59 19.36
C PHE A 108 12.50 -4.46 18.53
N ILE A 109 11.25 -4.03 18.28
CA ILE A 109 10.33 -4.83 17.49
C ILE A 109 10.67 -4.84 15.99
N SER A 110 11.34 -3.79 15.46
CA SER A 110 11.87 -3.79 14.09
C SER A 110 12.93 -4.89 13.91
N LEU A 111 13.89 -4.95 14.82
CA LEU A 111 14.92 -5.99 14.81
C LEU A 111 14.32 -7.39 15.00
N ALA A 112 13.42 -7.54 15.97
CA ALA A 112 12.70 -8.80 16.19
C ALA A 112 11.96 -9.27 14.93
N GLY A 113 11.35 -8.36 14.18
CA GLY A 113 10.66 -8.68 12.94
C GLY A 113 11.58 -9.10 11.80
N VAL A 114 12.76 -8.47 11.66
CA VAL A 114 13.77 -8.89 10.67
C VAL A 114 14.32 -10.27 11.01
N PHE A 115 14.67 -10.51 12.29
CA PHE A 115 15.12 -11.83 12.75
C PHE A 115 14.03 -12.89 12.62
N TRP A 116 12.75 -12.52 12.83
CA TRP A 116 11.63 -13.42 12.57
C TRP A 116 11.56 -13.90 11.12
N PHE A 117 11.71 -12.99 10.15
CA PHE A 117 11.76 -13.38 8.73
C PHE A 117 13.01 -14.20 8.39
N LEU A 118 14.15 -13.87 9.01
CA LEU A 118 15.40 -14.61 8.80
C LEU A 118 15.28 -16.06 9.27
N GLU A 119 14.62 -16.30 10.41
CA GLU A 119 14.48 -17.62 11.03
C GLU A 119 13.36 -18.44 10.42
N PHE A 120 12.19 -17.83 10.20
CA PHE A 120 10.97 -18.54 9.83
C PHE A 120 10.57 -18.40 8.35
N ALA A 121 11.25 -17.54 7.59
CA ALA A 121 11.05 -17.41 6.15
C ALA A 121 12.36 -17.70 5.40
N ASN A 122 13.09 -16.63 5.03
CA ASN A 122 14.37 -16.73 4.33
C ASN A 122 15.12 -15.39 4.33
N GLN A 123 16.39 -15.42 3.88
CA GLN A 123 17.26 -14.24 3.85
C GLN A 123 16.72 -13.11 2.96
N VAL A 124 16.04 -13.43 1.84
CA VAL A 124 15.53 -12.44 0.90
C VAL A 124 14.29 -11.72 1.47
N ALA A 125 13.39 -12.44 2.13
CA ALA A 125 12.26 -11.84 2.84
C ALA A 125 12.75 -10.92 3.98
N ALA A 126 13.75 -11.37 4.75
CA ALA A 126 14.37 -10.57 5.80
C ALA A 126 15.05 -9.31 5.25
N PHE A 127 15.75 -9.42 4.10
CA PHE A 127 16.37 -8.28 3.41
C PHE A 127 15.33 -7.22 3.00
N TRP A 128 14.24 -7.64 2.35
CA TRP A 128 13.20 -6.70 1.92
C TRP A 128 12.45 -6.09 3.10
N ALA A 129 12.29 -6.82 4.20
CA ALA A 129 11.73 -6.29 5.45
C ALA A 129 12.67 -5.23 6.07
N ALA A 130 13.97 -5.51 6.18
CA ALA A 130 14.96 -4.56 6.66
C ALA A 130 15.07 -3.33 5.74
N PHE A 131 15.12 -3.53 4.42
CA PHE A 131 15.09 -2.45 3.43
C PHE A 131 13.88 -1.54 3.62
N SER A 132 12.69 -2.11 3.79
CA SER A 132 11.44 -1.36 3.99
C SER A 132 11.51 -0.46 5.24
N ILE A 133 11.99 -1.00 6.37
CA ILE A 133 12.17 -0.25 7.62
C ILE A 133 13.15 0.90 7.41
N LEU A 134 14.34 0.60 6.90
CA LEU A 134 15.41 1.59 6.71
C LEU A 134 14.97 2.68 5.73
N PHE A 135 14.33 2.31 4.63
CA PHE A 135 13.81 3.24 3.65
C PHE A 135 12.72 4.14 4.23
N TYR A 136 11.76 3.57 4.97
CA TYR A 136 10.70 4.34 5.62
C TYR A 136 11.23 5.29 6.69
N VAL A 137 12.18 4.84 7.52
CA VAL A 137 12.73 5.65 8.61
C VAL A 137 13.68 6.72 8.08
N PHE A 138 14.72 6.34 7.35
CA PHE A 138 15.79 7.26 6.97
C PHE A 138 15.44 8.09 5.74
N ILE A 139 14.91 7.46 4.68
CA ILE A 139 14.64 8.16 3.43
C ILE A 139 13.33 8.95 3.53
N TYR A 140 12.21 8.27 3.91
CA TYR A 140 10.93 8.97 3.98
C TYR A 140 10.82 9.86 5.22
N THR A 141 10.95 9.31 6.44
CA THR A 141 10.61 10.02 7.68
C THR A 141 11.62 11.11 8.02
N ILE A 142 12.92 10.79 8.01
CA ILE A 142 13.98 11.72 8.44
C ILE A 142 14.31 12.72 7.32
N TRP A 143 14.47 12.24 6.09
CA TRP A 143 14.94 13.09 4.99
C TRP A 143 13.79 13.75 4.23
N LEU A 144 13.00 12.99 3.46
CA LEU A 144 12.10 13.54 2.44
C LEU A 144 10.86 14.21 3.00
N LYS A 145 10.30 13.69 4.09
CA LYS A 145 9.02 14.17 4.64
C LYS A 145 8.97 15.67 4.91
N ARG A 146 10.11 16.23 5.34
CA ARG A 146 10.22 17.65 5.72
C ARG A 146 10.96 18.50 4.70
N THR A 147 11.55 17.90 3.65
CA THR A 147 12.44 18.61 2.72
C THR A 147 11.97 18.56 1.27
N SER A 148 11.11 17.63 0.88
CA SER A 148 10.77 17.42 -0.52
C SER A 148 9.28 17.26 -0.77
N VAL A 149 8.78 17.89 -1.83
CA VAL A 149 7.41 17.68 -2.34
C VAL A 149 7.22 16.28 -2.94
N GLN A 150 8.33 15.57 -3.24
CA GLN A 150 8.33 14.21 -3.74
C GLN A 150 8.32 13.15 -2.62
N ASN A 151 8.14 13.58 -1.36
CA ASN A 151 8.13 12.70 -0.21
C ASN A 151 7.13 11.54 -0.34
N ILE A 152 5.94 11.80 -0.91
CA ILE A 152 4.89 10.79 -1.15
C ILE A 152 5.33 9.80 -2.24
N VAL A 153 5.95 10.29 -3.32
CA VAL A 153 6.38 9.45 -4.44
C VAL A 153 7.48 8.50 -3.99
N ILE A 154 8.61 9.06 -3.58
CA ILE A 154 9.77 8.25 -3.20
C ILE A 154 9.47 7.44 -1.94
N GLY A 155 8.87 8.06 -0.92
CA GLY A 155 8.50 7.39 0.34
C GLY A 155 7.48 6.28 0.16
N GLY A 156 6.64 6.34 -0.89
CA GLY A 156 5.67 5.31 -1.26
C GLY A 156 6.29 3.94 -1.52
N LEU A 157 7.58 3.88 -1.88
CA LEU A 157 8.27 2.62 -2.12
C LEU A 157 8.27 1.70 -0.88
N ALA A 158 8.46 2.25 0.31
CA ALA A 158 8.39 1.45 1.54
C ALA A 158 7.02 0.79 1.75
N GLY A 159 5.93 1.52 1.42
CA GLY A 159 4.57 0.99 1.49
C GLY A 159 4.23 0.00 0.36
N ALA A 160 5.06 -0.07 -0.67
CA ALA A 160 4.87 -0.96 -1.82
C ALA A 160 5.63 -2.31 -1.68
N THR A 161 6.51 -2.46 -0.68
CA THR A 161 7.31 -3.69 -0.48
C THR A 161 6.55 -4.87 0.14
N PRO A 162 5.43 -4.74 0.90
CA PRO A 162 4.79 -5.88 1.54
C PRO A 162 4.45 -7.06 0.62
N PRO A 163 3.95 -6.86 -0.62
CA PRO A 163 3.76 -7.98 -1.55
C PRO A 163 5.04 -8.72 -1.90
N VAL A 164 6.17 -8.01 -2.02
CA VAL A 164 7.49 -8.63 -2.31
C VAL A 164 7.92 -9.49 -1.13
N ILE A 165 7.74 -9.00 0.11
CA ILE A 165 8.06 -9.75 1.33
C ILE A 165 7.16 -11.00 1.44
N GLY A 166 5.84 -10.85 1.22
CA GLY A 166 4.90 -11.96 1.24
C GLY A 166 5.23 -13.03 0.19
N TRP A 167 5.55 -12.59 -1.04
CA TRP A 167 5.95 -13.47 -2.13
C TRP A 167 7.26 -14.23 -1.82
N ALA A 168 8.32 -13.49 -1.41
CA ALA A 168 9.59 -14.11 -1.05
C ALA A 168 9.45 -15.14 0.07
N THR A 169 8.56 -14.87 1.07
CA THR A 169 8.24 -15.83 2.13
C THR A 169 7.56 -17.07 1.55
N ALA A 170 6.65 -16.93 0.58
CA ALA A 170 5.92 -18.03 -0.04
C ALA A 170 6.81 -18.91 -0.94
N VAL A 171 7.80 -18.32 -1.64
CA VAL A 171 8.78 -19.10 -2.42
C VAL A 171 9.56 -20.06 -1.53
N GLY A 172 9.90 -19.68 -0.31
CA GLY A 172 10.56 -20.55 0.67
C GLY A 172 12.07 -20.36 0.68
N ASN A 173 12.86 -21.33 0.21
CA ASN A 173 14.32 -21.36 0.36
C ASN A 173 15.06 -20.39 -0.58
N LEU A 174 15.00 -19.09 -0.27
CA LEU A 174 15.79 -18.06 -0.95
C LEU A 174 16.97 -17.65 -0.09
N SER A 175 18.16 -17.65 -0.66
CA SER A 175 19.40 -17.22 -0.01
C SER A 175 20.04 -16.07 -0.78
N ILE A 176 20.74 -15.20 -0.04
CA ILE A 176 21.51 -14.11 -0.64
C ILE A 176 22.90 -14.61 -0.99
N ASN A 177 23.29 -14.45 -2.25
CA ASN A 177 24.65 -14.74 -2.71
C ASN A 177 25.49 -13.44 -2.70
N LEU A 178 26.64 -13.47 -2.06
CA LEU A 178 27.57 -12.34 -1.91
C LEU A 178 28.85 -12.50 -2.74
N ASP A 179 28.94 -13.48 -3.65
CA ASP A 179 30.16 -13.77 -4.43
C ASP A 179 30.47 -12.62 -5.39
N SER A 180 29.46 -11.94 -5.92
CA SER A 180 29.61 -10.75 -6.74
C SER A 180 28.42 -9.78 -6.56
N VAL A 181 28.59 -8.53 -7.02
CA VAL A 181 27.48 -7.54 -7.05
C VAL A 181 26.33 -8.04 -7.94
N GLN A 182 26.65 -8.76 -9.03
CA GLN A 182 25.64 -9.33 -9.91
C GLN A 182 24.88 -10.46 -9.21
N ASP A 183 25.59 -11.38 -8.54
CA ASP A 183 24.96 -12.49 -7.81
C ASP A 183 24.11 -11.99 -6.65
N PHE A 184 24.58 -10.97 -5.94
CA PHE A 184 23.76 -10.28 -4.94
C PHE A 184 22.49 -9.72 -5.55
N ALA A 185 22.59 -8.96 -6.64
CA ALA A 185 21.42 -8.37 -7.29
C ALA A 185 20.44 -9.45 -7.78
N VAL A 186 20.94 -10.50 -8.44
CA VAL A 186 20.09 -11.62 -8.88
C VAL A 186 19.39 -12.26 -7.70
N SER A 187 20.10 -12.54 -6.60
CA SER A 187 19.51 -13.23 -5.45
C SER A 187 18.37 -12.46 -4.76
N ILE A 188 18.40 -11.13 -4.79
CA ILE A 188 17.34 -10.30 -4.16
C ILE A 188 16.21 -9.90 -5.12
N PHE A 189 16.46 -9.87 -6.45
CA PHE A 189 15.49 -9.43 -7.45
C PHE A 189 14.86 -10.58 -8.24
N ASP A 190 15.50 -11.74 -8.35
CA ASP A 190 14.89 -12.90 -9.00
C ASP A 190 14.07 -13.71 -8.00
N LEU A 191 12.78 -13.46 -7.99
CA LEU A 191 11.80 -14.17 -7.17
C LEU A 191 11.02 -15.24 -7.98
N GLY A 192 11.55 -15.64 -9.13
CA GLY A 192 10.96 -16.64 -10.01
C GLY A 192 9.68 -16.17 -10.74
N SER A 193 9.30 -14.91 -10.62
CA SER A 193 8.09 -14.36 -11.25
C SER A 193 8.16 -12.83 -11.38
N LEU A 194 7.45 -12.29 -12.39
CA LEU A 194 7.23 -10.85 -12.51
C LEU A 194 6.12 -10.33 -11.58
N MET A 195 5.28 -11.21 -11.03
CA MET A 195 4.10 -10.83 -10.25
C MET A 195 4.43 -10.00 -9.00
N PRO A 196 5.40 -10.33 -8.13
CA PRO A 196 5.70 -9.50 -6.97
C PRO A 196 6.12 -8.08 -7.35
N TRP A 197 6.82 -7.90 -8.46
CA TRP A 197 7.23 -6.60 -8.99
C TRP A 197 6.05 -5.82 -9.60
N TYR A 198 5.14 -6.52 -10.27
CA TYR A 198 3.88 -5.94 -10.72
C TYR A 198 3.06 -5.40 -9.54
N LEU A 199 2.92 -6.16 -8.46
CA LEU A 199 2.18 -5.74 -7.27
C LEU A 199 2.88 -4.57 -6.54
N LEU A 200 4.22 -4.58 -6.47
CA LEU A 200 5.00 -3.46 -5.96
C LEU A 200 4.75 -2.20 -6.79
N LEU A 201 4.89 -2.28 -8.12
CA LEU A 201 4.68 -1.16 -9.03
C LEU A 201 3.23 -0.66 -8.99
N LEU A 202 2.26 -1.55 -8.86
CA LEU A 202 0.85 -1.19 -8.72
C LEU A 202 0.62 -0.28 -7.51
N ILE A 203 1.13 -0.65 -6.33
CA ILE A 203 1.01 0.17 -5.12
C ILE A 203 1.84 1.45 -5.25
N PHE A 204 3.05 1.35 -5.75
CA PHE A 204 3.96 2.49 -5.89
C PHE A 204 3.38 3.58 -6.80
N LEU A 205 2.90 3.21 -7.98
CA LEU A 205 2.31 4.16 -8.93
C LEU A 205 0.92 4.66 -8.50
N TRP A 206 0.17 3.86 -7.73
CA TRP A 206 -1.11 4.26 -7.15
C TRP A 206 -0.95 5.27 -6.02
N THR A 207 0.14 5.21 -5.26
CA THR A 207 0.36 6.04 -4.07
C THR A 207 0.29 7.55 -4.34
N PRO A 208 0.96 8.13 -5.36
CA PRO A 208 0.93 9.57 -5.58
C PRO A 208 -0.47 10.11 -5.90
N PRO A 209 -1.23 9.61 -6.89
CA PRO A 209 -2.55 10.16 -7.18
C PRO A 209 -3.55 9.94 -6.03
N HIS A 210 -3.42 8.86 -5.24
CA HIS A 210 -4.22 8.65 -4.05
C HIS A 210 -3.97 9.71 -2.96
N PHE A 211 -2.70 9.90 -2.55
CA PHE A 211 -2.36 10.84 -1.49
C PHE A 211 -2.51 12.31 -1.91
N TRP A 212 -2.26 12.62 -3.17
CA TRP A 212 -2.46 14.00 -3.64
C TRP A 212 -3.94 14.34 -3.80
N ALA A 213 -4.80 13.38 -4.13
CA ALA A 213 -6.25 13.57 -4.03
C ALA A 213 -6.68 13.89 -2.58
N LEU A 214 -6.13 13.16 -1.59
CA LEU A 214 -6.34 13.45 -0.17
C LEU A 214 -5.79 14.84 0.22
N ALA A 215 -4.61 15.22 -0.28
CA ALA A 215 -4.00 16.50 0.03
C ALA A 215 -4.76 17.67 -0.60
N LEU A 216 -5.30 17.53 -1.82
CA LEU A 216 -6.21 18.50 -2.42
C LEU A 216 -7.51 18.65 -1.61
N TYR A 217 -7.97 17.56 -1.02
CA TYR A 217 -9.15 17.49 -0.20
C TYR A 217 -8.95 18.06 1.22
N ARG A 218 -7.69 18.07 1.77
CA ARG A 218 -7.34 18.48 3.15
C ARG A 218 -6.10 19.38 3.21
N SER A 219 -5.94 20.33 2.29
CA SER A 219 -4.71 21.13 2.16
C SER A 219 -4.30 21.88 3.42
N GLU A 220 -5.26 22.46 4.16
CA GLU A 220 -5.00 23.35 5.29
C GLU A 220 -4.25 22.68 6.47
N GLU A 221 -4.49 21.37 6.69
CA GLU A 221 -3.91 20.64 7.82
C GLU A 221 -2.38 20.39 7.66
N TYR A 222 -1.91 20.23 6.42
CA TYR A 222 -0.49 20.01 6.12
C TYR A 222 0.30 21.31 6.10
N ASP A 223 -0.31 22.39 5.65
CA ASP A 223 0.32 23.71 5.57
C ASP A 223 0.61 24.25 6.97
N SER A 224 -0.25 23.94 7.97
CA SER A 224 -0.09 24.39 9.36
C SER A 224 1.18 23.89 10.06
N VAL A 225 1.79 22.79 9.59
CA VAL A 225 3.00 22.19 10.19
C VAL A 225 4.22 22.25 9.27
N GLY A 226 4.13 22.96 8.15
CA GLY A 226 5.25 23.16 7.23
C GLY A 226 5.73 21.90 6.50
N VAL A 227 4.90 20.83 6.44
CA VAL A 227 5.21 19.63 5.65
C VAL A 227 4.96 19.93 4.17
N PRO A 228 5.98 19.85 3.29
CA PRO A 228 5.85 20.27 1.89
C PRO A 228 5.01 19.27 1.10
N MET A 229 3.69 19.48 1.07
CA MET A 229 2.81 18.70 0.21
C MET A 229 2.71 19.34 -1.18
N MET A 230 2.63 18.52 -2.23
CA MET A 230 2.60 19.00 -3.62
C MET A 230 1.55 20.10 -3.86
N PRO A 231 0.27 19.99 -3.40
CA PRO A 231 -0.73 21.05 -3.60
C PRO A 231 -0.38 22.36 -2.91
N GLY A 232 0.16 22.33 -1.68
CA GLY A 232 0.54 23.52 -0.92
C GLY A 232 1.74 24.25 -1.52
N VAL A 233 2.75 23.52 -2.02
CA VAL A 233 4.01 24.11 -2.51
C VAL A 233 3.95 24.44 -4.00
N LYS A 234 3.36 23.58 -4.84
CA LYS A 234 3.37 23.70 -6.32
C LYS A 234 2.00 24.07 -6.90
N GLY A 235 0.99 24.16 -6.04
CA GLY A 235 -0.39 24.47 -6.41
C GLY A 235 -1.17 23.31 -7.03
N ALA A 236 -2.49 23.45 -7.06
CA ALA A 236 -3.41 22.41 -7.52
C ALA A 236 -3.20 22.02 -8.99
N LYS A 237 -2.94 22.99 -9.87
CA LYS A 237 -2.72 22.74 -11.30
C LYS A 237 -1.53 21.79 -11.56
N ARG A 238 -0.39 22.04 -10.92
CA ARG A 238 0.79 21.17 -11.05
C ARG A 238 0.53 19.80 -10.45
N THR A 239 -0.12 19.74 -9.30
CA THR A 239 -0.51 18.48 -8.65
C THR A 239 -1.36 17.62 -9.58
N LEU A 240 -2.37 18.19 -10.24
CA LEU A 240 -3.23 17.46 -11.18
C LEU A 240 -2.46 16.94 -12.39
N ILE A 241 -1.48 17.67 -12.90
CA ILE A 241 -0.62 17.17 -14.00
C ILE A 241 0.13 15.92 -13.54
N GLU A 242 0.77 15.97 -12.38
CA GLU A 242 1.49 14.81 -11.81
C GLU A 242 0.54 13.62 -11.58
N MET A 243 -0.64 13.85 -10.99
CA MET A 243 -1.65 12.79 -10.78
C MET A 243 -2.07 12.12 -12.10
N LYS A 244 -2.26 12.90 -13.17
CA LYS A 244 -2.58 12.37 -14.51
C LYS A 244 -1.43 11.55 -15.08
N ILE A 245 -0.18 11.98 -14.91
CA ILE A 245 1.00 11.22 -15.35
C ILE A 245 1.03 9.85 -14.64
N TYR A 246 0.88 9.80 -13.30
CA TYR A 246 0.85 8.54 -12.56
C TYR A 246 -0.34 7.65 -12.94
N SER A 247 -1.50 8.24 -13.25
CA SER A 247 -2.65 7.48 -13.75
C SER A 247 -2.40 6.87 -15.14
N ILE A 248 -1.66 7.56 -16.01
CA ILE A 248 -1.22 7.01 -17.30
C ILE A 248 -0.20 5.88 -17.08
N LEU A 249 0.76 6.05 -16.16
CA LEU A 249 1.71 4.99 -15.82
C LEU A 249 1.01 3.75 -15.25
N LEU A 250 -0.04 3.91 -14.45
CA LEU A 250 -0.90 2.81 -14.00
C LEU A 250 -1.61 2.11 -15.17
N LEU A 251 -2.08 2.86 -16.17
CA LEU A 251 -2.67 2.28 -17.39
C LEU A 251 -1.64 1.47 -18.19
N ILE A 252 -0.42 1.99 -18.33
CA ILE A 252 0.68 1.25 -18.96
C ILE A 252 0.96 -0.03 -18.16
N LEU A 253 1.04 0.06 -16.84
CA LEU A 253 1.24 -1.13 -15.98
C LEU A 253 0.10 -2.14 -16.15
N ALA A 254 -1.15 -1.69 -16.26
CA ALA A 254 -2.30 -2.58 -16.44
C ALA A 254 -2.24 -3.40 -17.75
N VAL A 255 -1.61 -2.88 -18.80
CA VAL A 255 -1.37 -3.65 -20.05
C VAL A 255 -0.42 -4.83 -19.80
N PHE A 256 0.50 -4.71 -18.87
CA PHE A 256 1.43 -5.80 -18.50
C PHE A 256 0.87 -6.77 -17.45
N ALA A 257 -0.36 -6.55 -16.95
CA ALA A 257 -0.97 -7.39 -15.91
C ALA A 257 -1.01 -8.86 -16.29
N ALA A 258 -1.44 -9.15 -17.51
CA ALA A 258 -1.53 -10.51 -18.02
C ALA A 258 -0.15 -11.19 -18.13
N ILE A 259 0.87 -10.47 -18.57
CA ILE A 259 2.25 -10.96 -18.64
C ILE A 259 2.78 -11.29 -17.25
N ALA A 260 2.51 -10.42 -16.27
CA ALA A 260 2.93 -10.63 -14.89
C ALA A 260 2.30 -11.89 -14.25
N LEU A 261 1.08 -12.26 -14.67
CA LEU A 261 0.40 -13.46 -14.19
C LEU A 261 1.06 -14.78 -14.67
N GLY A 262 2.05 -14.71 -15.55
CA GLY A 262 2.85 -15.87 -15.95
C GLY A 262 2.61 -16.37 -17.37
N GLY A 263 2.11 -15.56 -18.31
CA GLY A 263 1.88 -16.03 -19.62
C GLY A 263 2.24 -15.05 -20.70
N MET A 264 2.95 -15.58 -21.64
CA MET A 264 3.10 -14.98 -22.96
C MET A 264 2.23 -15.70 -24.01
N ASP A 265 1.49 -16.74 -23.66
CA ASP A 265 0.60 -17.39 -24.60
C ASP A 265 -0.66 -16.53 -24.81
N ARG A 266 -0.66 -15.81 -25.91
CA ARG A 266 -1.77 -14.92 -26.32
C ARG A 266 -3.06 -15.67 -26.64
N ASN A 267 -3.03 -17.00 -26.69
CA ASN A 267 -4.22 -17.84 -26.92
C ASN A 267 -4.90 -18.25 -25.61
N ASP A 268 -4.29 -17.98 -24.43
CA ASP A 268 -4.91 -18.32 -23.16
C ASP A 268 -6.04 -17.32 -22.83
N THR A 269 -7.26 -17.83 -22.69
CA THR A 269 -8.45 -17.04 -22.33
C THR A 269 -8.30 -16.31 -21.00
N ILE A 270 -7.57 -16.89 -20.04
CA ILE A 270 -7.29 -16.26 -18.73
C ILE A 270 -6.62 -14.90 -18.93
N TYR A 271 -5.67 -14.84 -19.86
CA TYR A 271 -4.97 -13.61 -20.20
C TYR A 271 -5.87 -12.51 -20.67
N HIS A 272 -6.76 -12.85 -21.60
CA HIS A 272 -7.67 -11.87 -22.16
C HIS A 272 -8.66 -11.38 -21.12
N VAL A 273 -9.28 -12.28 -20.34
CA VAL A 273 -10.26 -11.90 -19.32
C VAL A 273 -9.58 -11.04 -18.24
N PHE A 274 -8.46 -11.50 -17.68
CA PHE A 274 -7.76 -10.77 -16.62
C PHE A 274 -7.17 -9.45 -17.13
N GLY A 275 -6.45 -9.49 -18.27
CA GLY A 275 -5.79 -8.30 -18.84
C GLY A 275 -6.77 -7.19 -19.17
N TRP A 276 -7.87 -7.51 -19.87
CA TRP A 276 -8.90 -6.51 -20.15
C TRP A 276 -9.61 -6.01 -18.90
N THR A 277 -9.85 -6.88 -17.92
CA THR A 277 -10.44 -6.46 -16.63
C THR A 277 -9.53 -5.45 -15.92
N ALA A 278 -8.22 -5.72 -15.84
CA ALA A 278 -7.25 -4.80 -15.24
C ALA A 278 -7.22 -3.44 -15.94
N ILE A 279 -7.25 -3.43 -17.29
CA ILE A 279 -7.29 -2.20 -18.08
C ILE A 279 -8.58 -1.41 -17.81
N VAL A 280 -9.75 -2.06 -17.83
CA VAL A 280 -11.05 -1.40 -17.61
C VAL A 280 -11.14 -0.80 -16.21
N VAL A 281 -10.73 -1.54 -15.18
CA VAL A 281 -10.72 -1.06 -13.79
C VAL A 281 -9.77 0.13 -13.64
N THR A 282 -8.62 0.10 -14.30
CA THR A 282 -7.64 1.20 -14.26
C THR A 282 -8.15 2.43 -15.03
N LEU A 283 -8.79 2.25 -16.19
CA LEU A 283 -9.43 3.33 -16.94
C LEU A 283 -10.53 4.01 -16.12
N TRP A 284 -11.36 3.23 -15.43
CA TRP A 284 -12.39 3.77 -14.56
C TRP A 284 -11.80 4.64 -13.45
N TYR A 285 -10.75 4.19 -12.77
CA TYR A 285 -10.05 5.00 -11.77
C TYR A 285 -9.39 6.24 -12.39
N ALA A 286 -8.61 6.07 -13.47
CA ALA A 286 -7.93 7.17 -14.15
C ALA A 286 -8.92 8.29 -14.57
N ARG A 287 -10.11 7.91 -15.08
CA ARG A 287 -11.17 8.88 -15.39
C ARG A 287 -11.48 9.77 -14.19
N THR A 288 -11.55 9.24 -12.96
CA THR A 288 -11.86 10.06 -11.77
C THR A 288 -10.77 11.09 -11.49
N VAL A 289 -9.50 10.79 -11.79
CA VAL A 289 -8.39 11.74 -11.67
C VAL A 289 -8.47 12.82 -12.76
N PHE A 290 -8.84 12.44 -13.98
CA PHE A 290 -8.90 13.37 -15.11
C PHE A 290 -10.02 14.40 -15.01
N ILE A 291 -11.12 14.08 -14.31
CA ILE A 291 -12.26 14.96 -14.11
C ILE A 291 -12.18 15.85 -12.86
N ILE A 292 -11.08 15.77 -12.07
CA ILE A 292 -10.91 16.65 -10.91
C ILE A 292 -10.86 18.11 -11.39
N ASP A 293 -11.79 18.93 -10.89
CA ASP A 293 -11.80 20.37 -11.11
C ASP A 293 -11.35 21.11 -9.82
N PRO A 294 -10.17 21.73 -9.82
CA PRO A 294 -9.69 22.45 -8.65
C PRO A 294 -10.46 23.76 -8.38
N ASN A 295 -11.26 24.24 -9.34
CA ASN A 295 -12.01 25.47 -9.26
C ASN A 295 -13.50 25.25 -8.90
N GLU A 296 -13.94 24.00 -8.74
CA GLU A 296 -15.31 23.73 -8.35
C GLU A 296 -15.64 24.30 -6.95
N PRO A 297 -16.91 24.64 -6.69
CA PRO A 297 -17.35 25.12 -5.37
C PRO A 297 -16.97 24.12 -4.27
N ARG A 298 -16.27 24.61 -3.26
CA ARG A 298 -15.93 23.81 -2.09
C ARG A 298 -17.17 23.56 -1.24
N THR A 299 -17.25 22.39 -0.63
CA THR A 299 -18.27 22.08 0.36
C THR A 299 -18.15 23.01 1.58
N GLU A 300 -19.16 23.05 2.46
CA GLU A 300 -19.12 23.77 3.75
C GLU A 300 -17.88 23.42 4.60
N SER A 301 -17.37 22.21 4.44
CA SER A 301 -16.13 21.73 5.10
C SER A 301 -14.84 22.04 4.31
N GLY A 302 -14.87 22.94 3.33
CA GLY A 302 -13.72 23.37 2.53
C GLY A 302 -13.18 22.35 1.52
N ARG A 303 -13.93 21.29 1.24
CA ARG A 303 -13.49 20.12 0.44
C ARG A 303 -13.79 20.31 -1.04
N ILE A 304 -12.92 19.79 -1.90
CA ILE A 304 -13.12 19.66 -3.36
C ILE A 304 -13.84 18.33 -3.62
N PRO A 305 -15.13 18.32 -4.03
CA PRO A 305 -15.94 17.09 -4.18
C PRO A 305 -15.33 16.07 -5.15
N THR A 306 -14.84 16.52 -6.33
CA THR A 306 -14.23 15.61 -7.32
C THR A 306 -12.92 15.00 -6.84
N ALA A 307 -12.10 15.73 -6.06
CA ALA A 307 -10.90 15.20 -5.44
C ALA A 307 -11.24 14.18 -4.34
N ALA A 308 -12.28 14.45 -3.53
CA ALA A 308 -12.78 13.50 -2.54
C ALA A 308 -13.26 12.20 -3.22
N ARG A 309 -14.04 12.29 -4.30
CA ARG A 309 -14.47 11.12 -5.08
C ARG A 309 -13.28 10.32 -5.59
N SER A 310 -12.30 10.98 -6.23
CA SER A 310 -11.10 10.31 -6.73
C SER A 310 -10.33 9.59 -5.61
N PHE A 311 -10.22 10.20 -4.42
CA PHE A 311 -9.62 9.58 -3.24
C PHE A 311 -10.35 8.29 -2.83
N PHE A 312 -11.67 8.30 -2.68
CA PHE A 312 -12.43 7.11 -2.28
C PHE A 312 -12.42 6.03 -3.37
N VAL A 313 -12.57 6.41 -4.63
CA VAL A 313 -12.47 5.48 -5.77
C VAL A 313 -11.09 4.84 -5.85
N SER A 314 -10.01 5.58 -5.52
CA SER A 314 -8.66 5.03 -5.53
C SER A 314 -8.47 3.88 -4.53
N MET A 315 -9.13 3.93 -3.35
CA MET A 315 -9.09 2.83 -2.38
C MET A 315 -9.84 1.61 -2.91
N LEU A 316 -11.02 1.81 -3.50
CA LEU A 316 -11.78 0.73 -4.13
C LEU A 316 -11.03 0.12 -5.31
N TYR A 317 -10.38 0.96 -6.13
CA TYR A 317 -9.53 0.53 -7.24
C TYR A 317 -8.43 -0.43 -6.78
N LEU A 318 -7.66 -0.06 -5.76
CA LEU A 318 -6.57 -0.91 -5.27
C LEU A 318 -7.10 -2.24 -4.71
N ALA A 319 -8.19 -2.19 -3.94
CA ALA A 319 -8.83 -3.40 -3.41
C ALA A 319 -9.34 -4.32 -4.53
N LEU A 320 -9.98 -3.75 -5.58
CA LEU A 320 -10.41 -4.51 -6.75
C LEU A 320 -9.24 -5.11 -7.51
N MET A 321 -8.16 -4.35 -7.74
CA MET A 321 -6.98 -4.86 -8.45
C MET A 321 -6.39 -6.08 -7.73
N PHE A 322 -6.23 -6.02 -6.40
CA PHE A 322 -5.77 -7.18 -5.64
C PHE A 322 -6.75 -8.35 -5.69
N ALA A 323 -8.06 -8.09 -5.57
CA ALA A 323 -9.08 -9.13 -5.64
C ALA A 323 -9.11 -9.84 -7.00
N ILE A 324 -9.02 -9.09 -8.11
CA ILE A 324 -9.01 -9.68 -9.46
C ILE A 324 -7.71 -10.43 -9.76
N VAL A 325 -6.56 -9.99 -9.24
CA VAL A 325 -5.29 -10.72 -9.39
C VAL A 325 -5.33 -12.04 -8.62
N VAL A 326 -5.78 -12.02 -7.35
CA VAL A 326 -5.97 -13.24 -6.55
C VAL A 326 -6.93 -14.21 -7.25
N ALA A 327 -8.07 -13.71 -7.72
CA ALA A 327 -9.04 -14.54 -8.41
C ALA A 327 -8.47 -15.11 -9.72
N ALA A 328 -7.79 -14.30 -10.53
CA ALA A 328 -7.20 -14.74 -11.80
C ALA A 328 -6.08 -15.75 -11.62
N SER A 329 -5.31 -15.68 -10.52
CA SER A 329 -4.27 -16.68 -10.23
C SER A 329 -4.84 -18.08 -10.01
N ALA A 330 -6.12 -18.20 -9.61
CA ALA A 330 -6.83 -19.48 -9.51
C ALA A 330 -7.38 -20.02 -10.84
N GLY A 331 -7.14 -19.35 -11.97
CA GLY A 331 -7.50 -19.83 -13.31
C GLY A 331 -8.68 -19.09 -13.96
N LEU A 332 -9.25 -19.67 -15.02
CA LEU A 332 -10.27 -19.02 -15.84
C LEU A 332 -11.56 -18.69 -15.07
N GLN A 333 -12.06 -19.60 -14.26
CA GLN A 333 -13.26 -19.36 -13.45
C GLN A 333 -13.04 -18.18 -12.48
N GLY A 334 -11.88 -18.16 -11.83
CA GLY A 334 -11.48 -17.05 -10.97
C GLY A 334 -11.38 -15.73 -11.74
N SER A 335 -10.79 -15.73 -12.94
CA SER A 335 -10.70 -14.54 -13.80
C SER A 335 -12.08 -13.98 -14.16
N ILE A 336 -13.04 -14.87 -14.51
CA ILE A 336 -14.43 -14.49 -14.81
C ILE A 336 -15.11 -13.90 -13.55
N LEU A 337 -14.99 -14.58 -12.41
CA LEU A 337 -15.53 -14.07 -11.14
C LEU A 337 -14.96 -12.71 -10.76
N GLY A 338 -13.66 -12.53 -10.93
CA GLY A 338 -12.99 -11.24 -10.73
C GLY A 338 -13.52 -10.14 -11.65
N ALA A 339 -13.75 -10.45 -12.92
CA ALA A 339 -14.32 -9.53 -13.90
C ALA A 339 -15.76 -9.14 -13.54
N VAL A 340 -16.60 -10.10 -13.14
CA VAL A 340 -17.99 -9.86 -12.69
C VAL A 340 -18.01 -8.99 -11.43
N LEU A 341 -17.14 -9.29 -10.45
CA LEU A 341 -16.99 -8.49 -9.25
C LEU A 341 -16.63 -7.03 -9.60
N ALA A 342 -15.61 -6.85 -10.44
CA ALA A 342 -15.16 -5.53 -10.85
C ALA A 342 -16.27 -4.75 -11.58
N ALA A 343 -16.94 -5.36 -12.54
CA ALA A 343 -18.07 -4.75 -13.26
C ALA A 343 -19.19 -4.34 -12.32
N THR A 344 -19.57 -5.22 -11.38
CA THR A 344 -20.63 -4.96 -10.40
C THR A 344 -20.28 -3.77 -9.50
N MET A 345 -19.04 -3.71 -9.00
CA MET A 345 -18.61 -2.64 -8.10
C MET A 345 -18.47 -1.30 -8.84
N ILE A 346 -17.99 -1.29 -10.08
CA ILE A 346 -17.93 -0.08 -10.92
C ILE A 346 -19.33 0.44 -11.19
N VAL A 347 -20.26 -0.41 -11.64
CA VAL A 347 -21.65 -0.02 -11.91
C VAL A 347 -22.32 0.53 -10.65
N ARG A 348 -22.14 -0.12 -9.52
CA ARG A 348 -22.67 0.34 -8.22
C ARG A 348 -22.13 1.73 -7.83
N ASP A 349 -20.81 1.94 -7.97
CA ASP A 349 -20.18 3.24 -7.65
C ASP A 349 -20.71 4.34 -8.58
N GLU A 350 -20.72 4.10 -9.88
CA GLU A 350 -21.23 5.05 -10.87
C GLU A 350 -22.73 5.35 -10.67
N TRP A 351 -23.54 4.36 -10.30
CA TRP A 351 -24.95 4.56 -9.97
C TRP A 351 -25.12 5.45 -8.74
N ASN A 352 -24.40 5.14 -7.65
CA ASN A 352 -24.47 5.91 -6.42
C ASN A 352 -23.98 7.36 -6.60
N SER A 353 -23.01 7.57 -7.48
CA SER A 353 -22.48 8.92 -7.75
C SER A 353 -23.43 9.83 -8.53
N ARG A 354 -24.44 9.25 -9.21
CA ARG A 354 -25.47 9.99 -9.98
C ARG A 354 -26.73 10.26 -9.15
N ALA A 355 -26.90 9.61 -8.01
CA ALA A 355 -28.06 9.83 -7.15
C ALA A 355 -28.04 11.26 -6.58
N PRO A 356 -29.16 12.01 -6.60
CA PRO A 356 -29.20 13.37 -6.08
C PRO A 356 -28.83 13.37 -4.58
N SER A 357 -28.10 14.40 -4.16
CA SER A 357 -27.48 14.58 -2.84
C SER A 357 -28.42 14.66 -1.63
N SER A 358 -29.69 14.30 -1.77
CA SER A 358 -30.70 14.32 -0.70
C SER A 358 -30.56 13.22 0.37
N LYS A 359 -29.52 12.34 0.29
CA LYS A 359 -29.31 11.24 1.24
C LYS A 359 -28.01 11.32 2.07
N ILE A 360 -27.30 12.46 2.07
CA ILE A 360 -26.07 12.63 2.87
C ILE A 360 -26.30 13.61 4.03
N SER A 361 -27.47 13.57 4.61
CA SER A 361 -27.77 14.23 5.90
C SER A 361 -28.43 13.23 6.83
N ALA A 362 -27.63 12.32 7.36
CA ALA A 362 -27.96 11.58 8.58
C ALA A 362 -26.66 11.06 9.21
#